data_706340b519a27591aa8a6d59c744931e
#
_entry.id   706340b519a27591aa8a6d59c744931e
#
_cell.length_a   1.000
_cell.length_b   1.000
_cell.length_c   1.000
_cell.angle_alpha   90.00
_cell.angle_beta   90.00
_cell.angle_gamma   90.00
#
_symmetry.space_group_name_H-M   'P 1'
#
loop_
_entity.id
_entity.type
_entity.pdbx_description
1 polymer ?
#
loop_
_entity_poly.entity_id
_entity_poly.type
_entity_poly.pdbx_seq_one_letter_code
_entity_poly.pdbx_strand_id
1 'polypeptide(L)'
;LMSNVSVVVADEFHLLHDASRGPTLEINLTRLRTLRPNAQLIALSATVGNCEILAQWLDATLVQSDWRPVDLEYATLHDRHLEPRKIQSSSLDSSQNVLSPPRHLEGPLSHPAWIVVQDTIEQGGQVLVFVGTRRSAQSEAKKLSERVKKRFAKEQPERLLELEQVAESLEGRSQTSMGELLANCIRGGVAFHHAGLTHRQRQSIESAFKQGLLLALCATPTLAAGVNLPARRVLVRDIKRWDDGMSRPLPVMEVHQMLGRAGRPRYDPVGEAWVLCKGTDGWQVADEVSERYFFGPIEDISSKLSAEPAMRMHLLSCVATGGLLHRDSNGSYFDATFLTLI
;
A
#
# COMPACT_ATOMS: atom_id res chain seq x y z
N LEU A 1 -19.32 27.93 -3.70
CA LEU A 1 -19.05 26.78 -2.80
C LEU A 1 -17.72 26.93 -2.07
N MET A 2 -16.70 27.55 -2.66
CA MET A 2 -15.34 27.68 -2.06
C MET A 2 -15.18 28.90 -1.13
N SER A 3 -16.14 29.83 -1.08
CA SER A 3 -16.03 31.10 -0.34
C SER A 3 -15.82 30.92 1.19
N ASN A 4 -16.32 29.84 1.75
CA ASN A 4 -16.28 29.57 3.20
C ASN A 4 -15.22 28.53 3.62
N VAL A 5 -14.33 28.13 2.70
CA VAL A 5 -13.26 27.18 3.01
C VAL A 5 -12.11 27.92 3.69
N SER A 6 -11.81 27.54 4.93
CA SER A 6 -10.70 28.09 5.74
C SER A 6 -9.54 27.10 5.94
N VAL A 7 -9.81 25.80 5.79
CA VAL A 7 -8.79 24.73 5.91
C VAL A 7 -8.97 23.74 4.77
N VAL A 8 -7.86 23.31 4.19
CA VAL A 8 -7.81 22.26 3.15
C VAL A 8 -6.80 21.22 3.58
N VAL A 9 -7.21 19.96 3.57
CA VAL A 9 -6.35 18.83 3.83
C VAL A 9 -6.15 18.04 2.55
N ALA A 10 -4.90 17.98 2.08
CA ALA A 10 -4.48 17.12 0.97
C ALA A 10 -3.88 15.85 1.55
N ASP A 11 -4.70 14.80 1.66
CA ASP A 11 -4.24 13.49 2.11
C ASP A 11 -3.60 12.70 0.97
N GLU A 12 -2.69 11.78 1.32
CA GLU A 12 -1.89 10.99 0.36
C GLU A 12 -1.16 11.89 -0.66
N PHE A 13 -0.57 12.98 -0.18
CA PHE A 13 0.02 14.02 -1.03
C PHE A 13 1.12 13.50 -1.98
N HIS A 14 1.79 12.39 -1.65
CA HIS A 14 2.74 11.71 -2.52
C HIS A 14 2.13 11.23 -3.86
N LEU A 15 0.79 11.22 -3.98
CA LEU A 15 0.10 10.98 -5.26
C LEU A 15 0.43 12.01 -6.34
N LEU A 16 1.10 13.11 -6.03
CA LEU A 16 1.70 14.00 -7.04
C LEU A 16 2.58 13.24 -8.04
N HIS A 17 3.25 12.18 -7.60
CA HIS A 17 4.08 11.33 -8.45
C HIS A 17 3.30 10.34 -9.32
N ASP A 18 2.00 10.19 -9.10
CA ASP A 18 1.14 9.30 -9.90
C ASP A 18 0.86 9.92 -11.28
N ALA A 19 1.18 9.19 -12.35
CA ALA A 19 1.06 9.70 -13.72
C ALA A 19 -0.38 10.08 -14.11
N SER A 20 -1.39 9.46 -13.48
CA SER A 20 -2.81 9.71 -13.81
C SER A 20 -3.48 10.75 -12.91
N ARG A 21 -3.14 10.76 -11.61
CA ARG A 21 -3.78 11.59 -10.59
C ARG A 21 -2.95 12.82 -10.21
N GLY A 22 -1.63 12.71 -10.31
CA GLY A 22 -0.69 13.77 -9.93
C GLY A 22 -0.96 15.10 -10.62
N PRO A 23 -1.09 15.14 -11.95
CA PRO A 23 -1.40 16.38 -12.66
C PRO A 23 -2.66 17.07 -12.17
N THR A 24 -3.72 16.29 -11.93
CA THR A 24 -4.98 16.83 -11.42
C THR A 24 -4.86 17.37 -10.00
N LEU A 25 -4.14 16.66 -9.14
CA LEU A 25 -3.89 17.09 -7.76
C LEU A 25 -3.07 18.39 -7.75
N GLU A 26 -2.00 18.46 -8.52
CA GLU A 26 -1.12 19.62 -8.64
C GLU A 26 -1.90 20.88 -9.09
N ILE A 27 -2.66 20.76 -10.19
CA ILE A 27 -3.47 21.85 -10.71
C ILE A 27 -4.54 22.28 -9.71
N ASN A 28 -5.22 21.34 -9.04
CA ASN A 28 -6.24 21.68 -8.04
C ASN A 28 -5.66 22.43 -6.84
N LEU A 29 -4.49 22.02 -6.35
CA LEU A 29 -3.80 22.72 -5.26
C LEU A 29 -3.34 24.12 -5.68
N THR A 30 -2.78 24.27 -6.87
CA THR A 30 -2.38 25.57 -7.43
C THR A 30 -3.59 26.51 -7.54
N ARG A 31 -4.69 26.03 -8.11
CA ARG A 31 -5.95 26.80 -8.20
C ARG A 31 -6.50 27.19 -6.84
N LEU A 32 -6.47 26.25 -5.90
CA LEU A 32 -6.94 26.51 -4.54
C LEU A 32 -6.15 27.63 -3.87
N ARG A 33 -4.81 27.58 -3.95
CA ARG A 33 -3.92 28.59 -3.37
C ARG A 33 -4.17 29.97 -4.00
N THR A 34 -4.41 30.03 -5.31
CA THR A 34 -4.76 31.29 -6.00
C THR A 34 -6.12 31.82 -5.58
N LEU A 35 -7.14 30.97 -5.49
CA LEU A 35 -8.51 31.38 -5.17
C LEU A 35 -8.70 31.63 -3.66
N ARG A 36 -7.94 31.02 -2.81
CA ARG A 36 -8.06 31.08 -1.34
C ARG A 36 -6.69 31.21 -0.66
N PRO A 37 -5.98 32.33 -0.89
CA PRO A 37 -4.62 32.51 -0.36
C PRO A 37 -4.55 32.49 1.17
N ASN A 38 -5.66 32.77 1.85
CA ASN A 38 -5.75 32.77 3.32
C ASN A 38 -6.23 31.43 3.91
N ALA A 39 -6.53 30.41 3.08
CA ALA A 39 -6.90 29.11 3.60
C ALA A 39 -5.66 28.36 4.06
N GLN A 40 -5.73 27.76 5.27
CA GLN A 40 -4.68 26.89 5.75
C GLN A 40 -4.62 25.61 4.90
N LEU A 41 -3.44 25.30 4.35
CA LEU A 41 -3.21 24.07 3.63
C LEU A 41 -2.42 23.09 4.51
N ILE A 42 -2.93 21.87 4.66
CA ILE A 42 -2.28 20.76 5.35
C ILE A 42 -2.06 19.65 4.33
N ALA A 43 -0.82 19.31 4.05
CA ALA A 43 -0.46 18.19 3.18
C ALA A 43 0.05 17.01 4.02
N LEU A 44 -0.65 15.86 3.92
CA LEU A 44 -0.29 14.63 4.61
C LEU A 44 0.30 13.65 3.59
N SER A 45 1.48 13.17 3.84
CA SER A 45 2.21 12.29 2.91
C SER A 45 2.86 11.11 3.62
N ALA A 46 3.01 10.01 2.90
CA ALA A 46 4.02 9.01 3.22
C ALA A 46 5.42 9.64 3.08
N THR A 47 6.45 8.94 3.52
CA THR A 47 7.85 9.35 3.37
C THR A 47 8.20 9.53 1.89
N VAL A 48 8.84 10.64 1.56
CA VAL A 48 9.28 11.02 0.22
C VAL A 48 10.70 11.57 0.28
N GLY A 49 11.47 11.48 -0.82
CA GLY A 49 12.87 11.87 -0.84
C GLY A 49 13.09 13.39 -0.71
N ASN A 50 12.28 14.20 -1.41
CA ASN A 50 12.45 15.66 -1.54
C ASN A 50 11.39 16.46 -0.77
N CYS A 51 11.12 16.13 0.48
CA CYS A 51 10.10 16.78 1.30
C CYS A 51 10.32 18.29 1.49
N GLU A 52 11.57 18.75 1.55
CA GLU A 52 11.91 20.17 1.69
C GLU A 52 11.48 20.97 0.46
N ILE A 53 11.69 20.44 -0.75
CA ILE A 53 11.28 21.08 -2.02
C ILE A 53 9.75 21.19 -2.08
N LEU A 54 9.05 20.14 -1.63
CA LEU A 54 7.59 20.15 -1.57
C LEU A 54 7.06 21.16 -0.55
N ALA A 55 7.69 21.25 0.61
CA ALA A 55 7.34 22.26 1.62
C ALA A 55 7.56 23.68 1.10
N GLN A 56 8.68 23.92 0.43
CA GLN A 56 8.99 25.20 -0.23
C GLN A 56 7.93 25.55 -1.30
N TRP A 57 7.57 24.59 -2.16
CA TRP A 57 6.53 24.81 -3.17
C TRP A 57 5.18 25.21 -2.55
N LEU A 58 4.82 24.56 -1.45
CA LEU A 58 3.55 24.83 -0.75
C LEU A 58 3.62 26.07 0.15
N ASP A 59 4.78 26.69 0.33
CA ASP A 59 5.03 27.73 1.35
C ASP A 59 4.55 27.25 2.74
N ALA A 60 4.97 26.04 3.10
CA ALA A 60 4.51 25.33 4.29
C ALA A 60 5.67 24.97 5.23
N THR A 61 5.38 24.89 6.51
CA THR A 61 6.31 24.35 7.50
C THR A 61 6.39 22.83 7.37
N LEU A 62 7.60 22.30 7.18
CA LEU A 62 7.83 20.87 7.14
C LEU A 62 7.82 20.28 8.55
N VAL A 63 6.99 19.26 8.74
CA VAL A 63 6.97 18.43 9.95
C VAL A 63 7.26 16.99 9.57
N GLN A 64 8.36 16.44 10.08
CA GLN A 64 8.74 15.04 9.85
C GLN A 64 8.72 14.28 11.18
N SER A 65 8.29 13.02 11.12
CA SER A 65 8.30 12.14 12.26
C SER A 65 8.55 10.71 11.83
N ASP A 66 9.53 10.06 12.45
CA ASP A 66 9.82 8.64 12.28
C ASP A 66 9.03 7.77 13.27
N TRP A 67 8.20 8.40 14.09
CA TRP A 67 7.41 7.70 15.11
C TRP A 67 6.41 6.71 14.45
N ARG A 68 6.36 5.51 15.02
CA ARG A 68 5.41 4.47 14.64
C ARG A 68 4.74 3.88 15.87
N PRO A 69 3.45 3.51 15.77
CA PRO A 69 2.74 2.90 16.90
C PRO A 69 3.22 1.46 17.21
N VAL A 70 3.89 0.80 16.27
CA VAL A 70 4.45 -0.56 16.39
C VAL A 70 5.78 -0.58 15.66
N ASP A 71 6.81 -1.12 16.28
CA ASP A 71 8.11 -1.32 15.65
C ASP A 71 8.00 -2.29 14.47
N LEU A 72 8.81 -2.10 13.43
CA LEU A 72 8.84 -2.97 12.26
C LEU A 72 10.15 -3.71 12.14
N GLU A 73 10.07 -5.02 12.02
CA GLU A 73 11.18 -5.87 11.60
C GLU A 73 11.05 -6.20 10.11
N TYR A 74 12.04 -5.76 9.35
CA TYR A 74 12.15 -6.06 7.92
C TYR A 74 12.97 -7.34 7.74
N ALA A 75 12.47 -8.27 6.94
CA ALA A 75 13.16 -9.51 6.64
C ALA A 75 13.04 -9.91 5.18
N THR A 76 14.04 -10.63 4.69
CA THR A 76 14.00 -11.32 3.40
C THR A 76 13.66 -12.78 3.62
N LEU A 77 12.79 -13.33 2.78
CA LEU A 77 12.47 -14.74 2.73
C LEU A 77 12.96 -15.32 1.40
N HIS A 78 13.91 -16.24 1.48
CA HIS A 78 14.37 -17.01 0.33
C HIS A 78 14.16 -18.50 0.60
N ASP A 79 13.41 -19.18 -0.27
CA ASP A 79 12.96 -20.55 -0.06
C ASP A 79 12.20 -20.68 1.27
N ARG A 80 12.86 -21.20 2.30
CA ARG A 80 12.36 -21.35 3.67
C ARG A 80 13.19 -20.56 4.68
N HIS A 81 14.28 -19.94 4.26
CA HIS A 81 15.16 -19.17 5.13
C HIS A 81 14.63 -17.75 5.27
N LEU A 82 14.24 -17.42 6.49
CA LEU A 82 13.87 -16.08 6.90
C LEU A 82 15.08 -15.41 7.54
N GLU A 83 15.48 -14.28 6.98
CA GLU A 83 16.60 -13.49 7.48
C GLU A 83 16.17 -12.08 7.82
N PRO A 84 16.06 -11.74 9.12
CA PRO A 84 15.84 -10.37 9.58
C PRO A 84 17.01 -9.47 9.20
N ARG A 85 16.70 -8.27 8.68
CA ARG A 85 17.70 -7.35 8.10
C ARG A 85 17.73 -6.00 8.79
N LYS A 86 16.59 -5.50 9.27
CA LYS A 86 16.47 -4.15 9.83
C LYS A 86 15.30 -4.06 10.80
N ILE A 87 15.48 -3.34 11.90
CA ILE A 87 14.38 -2.88 12.76
C ILE A 87 14.22 -1.37 12.56
N GLN A 88 12.99 -0.92 12.37
CA GLN A 88 12.59 0.47 12.48
C GLN A 88 11.80 0.63 13.76
N SER A 89 12.44 1.20 14.78
CA SER A 89 11.85 1.42 16.09
C SER A 89 11.40 2.86 16.28
N SER A 90 10.34 3.05 17.04
CA SER A 90 9.84 4.35 17.50
C SER A 90 10.54 4.84 18.76
N SER A 91 11.27 3.96 19.47
CA SER A 91 11.98 4.35 20.70
C SER A 91 13.31 5.01 20.38
N LEU A 92 13.60 6.09 21.11
CA LEU A 92 14.91 6.76 21.07
C LEU A 92 16.03 5.90 21.69
N ASP A 93 15.67 4.81 22.35
CA ASP A 93 16.60 3.91 23.00
C ASP A 93 16.98 2.76 22.04
N SER A 94 18.07 2.98 21.32
CA SER A 94 18.62 2.02 20.35
C SER A 94 19.15 0.71 20.99
N SER A 95 19.22 0.63 22.31
CA SER A 95 19.70 -0.56 23.03
C SER A 95 18.72 -1.75 22.94
N GLN A 96 17.47 -1.52 22.52
CA GLN A 96 16.44 -2.55 22.37
C GLN A 96 16.26 -3.06 20.93
N ASN A 97 17.00 -2.51 19.97
CA ASN A 97 16.88 -2.88 18.56
C ASN A 97 17.67 -4.15 18.23
N VAL A 98 17.29 -5.27 18.84
CA VAL A 98 17.89 -6.58 18.56
C VAL A 98 17.05 -7.29 17.50
N LEU A 99 17.66 -7.58 16.35
CA LEU A 99 17.03 -8.39 15.30
C LEU A 99 16.68 -9.77 15.84
N SER A 100 15.54 -10.30 15.43
CA SER A 100 15.22 -11.70 15.65
C SER A 100 16.28 -12.61 14.99
N PRO A 101 16.57 -13.79 15.54
CA PRO A 101 17.50 -14.70 14.89
C PRO A 101 16.95 -15.19 13.55
N PRO A 102 17.84 -15.44 12.56
CA PRO A 102 17.43 -16.11 11.33
C PRO A 102 16.78 -17.47 11.65
N ARG A 103 15.72 -17.83 10.91
CA ARG A 103 15.00 -19.06 11.15
C ARG A 103 14.57 -19.76 9.87
N HIS A 104 14.39 -21.05 9.95
CA HIS A 104 13.87 -21.87 8.88
C HIS A 104 12.36 -22.08 9.06
N LEU A 105 11.58 -21.78 8.03
CA LEU A 105 10.13 -21.95 8.05
C LEU A 105 9.75 -23.31 7.44
N GLU A 106 8.71 -23.92 7.99
CA GLU A 106 8.21 -25.21 7.52
C GLU A 106 7.20 -25.04 6.38
N GLY A 107 7.26 -25.94 5.39
CA GLY A 107 6.28 -25.99 4.31
C GLY A 107 6.83 -26.28 2.92
N PRO A 108 5.97 -26.42 1.91
CA PRO A 108 6.37 -26.78 0.55
C PRO A 108 6.92 -25.58 -0.22
N LEU A 109 8.11 -25.71 -0.80
CA LEU A 109 8.73 -24.68 -1.65
C LEU A 109 7.88 -24.26 -2.86
N SER A 110 7.01 -25.15 -3.35
CA SER A 110 6.08 -24.85 -4.44
C SER A 110 5.05 -23.78 -4.10
N HIS A 111 4.89 -23.43 -2.81
CA HIS A 111 3.90 -22.47 -2.33
C HIS A 111 4.48 -21.56 -1.22
N PRO A 112 5.40 -20.66 -1.54
CA PRO A 112 6.09 -19.85 -0.53
C PRO A 112 5.16 -18.94 0.27
N ALA A 113 4.09 -18.40 -0.33
CA ALA A 113 3.10 -17.63 0.43
C ALA A 113 2.37 -18.50 1.47
N TRP A 114 2.16 -19.79 1.20
CA TRP A 114 1.58 -20.69 2.18
C TRP A 114 2.49 -20.91 3.40
N ILE A 115 3.80 -21.02 3.18
CA ILE A 115 4.78 -21.13 4.27
C ILE A 115 4.62 -19.98 5.25
N VAL A 116 4.50 -18.76 4.72
CA VAL A 116 4.32 -17.53 5.52
C VAL A 116 2.96 -17.52 6.23
N VAL A 117 1.89 -17.86 5.51
CA VAL A 117 0.52 -17.90 6.08
C VAL A 117 0.44 -18.92 7.19
N GLN A 118 0.96 -20.12 6.99
CA GLN A 118 0.97 -21.20 7.97
C GLN A 118 1.70 -20.77 9.25
N ASP A 119 2.93 -20.27 9.13
CA ASP A 119 3.73 -19.80 10.27
C ASP A 119 3.03 -18.64 11.01
N THR A 120 2.36 -17.75 10.28
CA THR A 120 1.61 -16.64 10.91
C THR A 120 0.38 -17.13 11.69
N ILE A 121 -0.35 -18.08 11.14
CA ILE A 121 -1.53 -18.67 11.81
C ILE A 121 -1.10 -19.41 13.08
N GLU A 122 -0.01 -20.16 13.05
CA GLU A 122 0.53 -20.87 14.21
C GLU A 122 0.92 -19.92 15.35
N GLN A 123 1.26 -18.69 15.02
CA GLN A 123 1.53 -17.62 15.97
C GLN A 123 0.28 -16.77 16.32
N GLY A 124 -0.91 -17.16 15.90
CA GLY A 124 -2.16 -16.47 16.19
C GLY A 124 -2.34 -15.12 15.47
N GLY A 125 -1.63 -14.92 14.33
CA GLY A 125 -1.66 -13.69 13.57
C GLY A 125 -2.47 -13.74 12.29
N GLN A 126 -2.59 -12.59 11.64
CA GLN A 126 -3.13 -12.40 10.30
C GLN A 126 -2.03 -11.90 9.36
N VAL A 127 -2.17 -12.19 8.06
CA VAL A 127 -1.18 -11.81 7.06
C VAL A 127 -1.80 -11.07 5.88
N LEU A 128 -1.14 -10.00 5.43
CA LEU A 128 -1.37 -9.39 4.12
C LEU A 128 -0.32 -9.91 3.14
N VAL A 129 -0.77 -10.40 1.98
CA VAL A 129 0.09 -10.87 0.90
C VAL A 129 -0.07 -9.94 -0.29
N PHE A 130 0.93 -9.12 -0.56
CA PHE A 130 0.92 -8.22 -1.73
C PHE A 130 1.46 -8.91 -2.96
N VAL A 131 0.73 -8.79 -4.05
CA VAL A 131 1.02 -9.41 -5.35
C VAL A 131 0.89 -8.41 -6.49
N GLY A 132 1.60 -8.63 -7.60
CA GLY A 132 1.73 -7.64 -8.67
C GLY A 132 0.46 -7.40 -9.51
N THR A 133 -0.49 -8.35 -9.57
CA THR A 133 -1.68 -8.23 -10.44
C THR A 133 -2.97 -8.69 -9.76
N ARG A 134 -4.12 -8.19 -10.27
CA ARG A 134 -5.46 -8.62 -9.81
C ARG A 134 -5.65 -10.14 -9.96
N ARG A 135 -5.23 -10.70 -11.11
CA ARG A 135 -5.30 -12.15 -11.38
C ARG A 135 -4.45 -12.94 -10.39
N SER A 136 -3.25 -12.44 -10.05
CA SER A 136 -2.39 -13.06 -9.04
C SER A 136 -3.04 -13.03 -7.65
N ALA A 137 -3.71 -11.92 -7.27
CA ALA A 137 -4.42 -11.84 -6.00
C ALA A 137 -5.54 -12.89 -5.89
N GLN A 138 -6.36 -13.02 -6.92
CA GLN A 138 -7.42 -14.03 -6.99
C GLN A 138 -6.88 -15.46 -6.94
N SER A 139 -5.87 -15.76 -7.77
CA SER A 139 -5.26 -17.09 -7.82
C SER A 139 -4.59 -17.50 -6.51
N GLU A 140 -3.86 -16.56 -5.89
CA GLU A 140 -3.20 -16.82 -4.61
C GLU A 140 -4.21 -17.01 -3.48
N ALA A 141 -5.23 -16.15 -3.39
CA ALA A 141 -6.30 -16.28 -2.41
C ALA A 141 -7.03 -17.64 -2.54
N LYS A 142 -7.32 -18.08 -3.75
CA LYS A 142 -7.94 -19.40 -3.98
C LYS A 142 -7.07 -20.53 -3.43
N LYS A 143 -5.77 -20.54 -3.75
CA LYS A 143 -4.84 -21.58 -3.28
C LYS A 143 -4.70 -21.59 -1.76
N LEU A 144 -4.61 -20.41 -1.15
CA LEU A 144 -4.50 -20.27 0.30
C LEU A 144 -5.80 -20.69 1.00
N SER A 145 -6.96 -20.30 0.46
CA SER A 145 -8.26 -20.62 1.06
C SER A 145 -8.53 -22.12 1.15
N GLU A 146 -8.15 -22.89 0.13
CA GLU A 146 -8.26 -24.35 0.13
C GLU A 146 -7.46 -25.01 1.26
N ARG A 147 -6.29 -24.43 1.61
CA ARG A 147 -5.41 -24.92 2.68
C ARG A 147 -5.90 -24.51 4.07
N VAL A 148 -6.27 -23.23 4.23
CA VAL A 148 -6.81 -22.70 5.48
C VAL A 148 -8.13 -23.39 5.84
N LYS A 149 -9.01 -23.63 4.86
CA LYS A 149 -10.26 -24.37 5.04
C LYS A 149 -10.04 -25.77 5.62
N LYS A 150 -9.05 -26.50 5.09
CA LYS A 150 -8.68 -27.83 5.59
C LYS A 150 -8.20 -27.79 7.04
N ARG A 151 -7.49 -26.72 7.42
CA ARG A 151 -7.03 -26.51 8.80
C ARG A 151 -8.21 -26.19 9.73
N PHE A 152 -9.08 -25.25 9.35
CA PHE A 152 -10.27 -24.90 10.14
C PHE A 152 -11.20 -26.07 10.35
N ALA A 153 -11.42 -26.91 9.34
CA ALA A 153 -12.26 -28.10 9.48
C ALA A 153 -11.75 -29.08 10.55
N LYS A 154 -10.46 -29.04 10.89
CA LYS A 154 -9.84 -29.87 11.94
C LYS A 154 -9.78 -29.17 13.29
N GLU A 155 -9.41 -27.89 13.31
CA GLU A 155 -9.03 -27.17 14.52
C GLU A 155 -10.14 -26.24 15.05
N GLN A 156 -10.96 -25.66 14.16
CA GLN A 156 -11.94 -24.60 14.48
C GLN A 156 -13.17 -24.68 13.54
N PRO A 157 -13.94 -25.77 13.57
CA PRO A 157 -15.06 -25.96 12.64
C PRO A 157 -16.18 -24.90 12.80
N GLU A 158 -16.37 -24.35 14.01
CA GLU A 158 -17.34 -23.28 14.28
C GLU A 158 -17.04 -22.01 13.45
N ARG A 159 -15.80 -21.73 13.21
CA ARG A 159 -15.36 -20.57 12.40
C ARG A 159 -15.83 -20.66 10.94
N LEU A 160 -15.99 -21.87 10.43
CA LEU A 160 -16.50 -22.07 9.07
C LEU A 160 -17.96 -21.60 8.94
N LEU A 161 -18.76 -21.68 10.01
CA LEU A 161 -20.15 -21.20 10.00
C LEU A 161 -20.21 -19.66 9.91
N GLU A 162 -19.34 -18.97 10.64
CA GLU A 162 -19.24 -17.50 10.57
C GLU A 162 -18.79 -17.04 9.18
N LEU A 163 -17.82 -17.73 8.60
CA LEU A 163 -17.31 -17.45 7.25
C LEU A 163 -18.38 -17.72 6.18
N GLU A 164 -19.21 -18.74 6.35
CA GLU A 164 -20.35 -19.01 5.46
C GLU A 164 -21.35 -17.85 5.45
N GLN A 165 -21.72 -17.31 6.61
CA GLN A 165 -22.61 -16.14 6.70
C GLN A 165 -22.05 -14.91 5.96
N VAL A 166 -20.76 -14.66 6.08
CA VAL A 166 -20.10 -13.56 5.35
C VAL A 166 -20.16 -13.83 3.84
N ALA A 167 -19.86 -15.05 3.40
CA ALA A 167 -19.89 -15.43 1.99
C ALA A 167 -21.29 -15.31 1.38
N GLU A 168 -22.32 -15.82 2.04
CA GLU A 168 -23.72 -15.72 1.61
C GLU A 168 -24.20 -14.27 1.48
N SER A 169 -23.76 -13.39 2.39
CA SER A 169 -24.08 -11.96 2.33
C SER A 169 -23.59 -11.29 1.06
N LEU A 170 -22.54 -11.82 0.46
CA LEU A 170 -21.92 -11.32 -0.79
C LEU A 170 -22.53 -12.00 -2.02
N GLU A 171 -22.83 -13.31 -1.99
CA GLU A 171 -23.41 -14.07 -3.10
C GLU A 171 -24.82 -13.63 -3.44
N GLY A 172 -25.68 -13.43 -2.44
CA GLY A 172 -27.10 -13.10 -2.62
C GLY A 172 -27.36 -11.80 -3.43
N ARG A 173 -26.32 -11.10 -3.88
CA ARG A 173 -26.44 -9.78 -4.55
C ARG A 173 -25.48 -9.59 -5.74
N SER A 174 -24.63 -10.54 -6.05
CA SER A 174 -23.65 -10.43 -7.14
C SER A 174 -23.53 -11.77 -7.86
N GLN A 175 -24.31 -11.93 -8.92
CA GLN A 175 -24.25 -13.11 -9.80
C GLN A 175 -23.07 -13.00 -10.79
N THR A 176 -21.89 -12.60 -10.31
CA THR A 176 -20.69 -12.52 -11.15
C THR A 176 -19.72 -13.62 -10.76
N SER A 177 -19.00 -14.16 -11.74
CA SER A 177 -17.95 -15.16 -11.52
C SER A 177 -16.87 -14.69 -10.52
N MET A 178 -16.63 -13.39 -10.46
CA MET A 178 -15.73 -12.79 -9.48
C MET A 178 -16.33 -12.80 -8.06
N GLY A 179 -17.63 -12.54 -7.93
CA GLY A 179 -18.35 -12.60 -6.65
C GLY A 179 -18.35 -14.00 -6.08
N GLU A 180 -18.64 -15.01 -6.91
CA GLU A 180 -18.61 -16.43 -6.54
C GLU A 180 -17.20 -16.87 -6.12
N LEU A 181 -16.16 -16.47 -6.86
CA LEU A 181 -14.79 -16.78 -6.49
C LEU A 181 -14.41 -16.15 -5.14
N LEU A 182 -14.83 -14.90 -4.90
CA LEU A 182 -14.59 -14.21 -3.64
C LEU A 182 -15.27 -14.91 -2.47
N ALA A 183 -16.56 -15.25 -2.60
CA ALA A 183 -17.30 -15.97 -1.59
C ALA A 183 -16.66 -17.33 -1.26
N ASN A 184 -16.23 -18.07 -2.29
CA ASN A 184 -15.52 -19.33 -2.11
C ASN A 184 -14.18 -19.16 -1.36
N CYS A 185 -13.45 -18.10 -1.62
CA CYS A 185 -12.23 -17.78 -0.87
C CYS A 185 -12.56 -17.46 0.60
N ILE A 186 -13.59 -16.66 0.87
CA ILE A 186 -14.02 -16.26 2.21
C ILE A 186 -14.44 -17.49 3.04
N ARG A 187 -15.16 -18.45 2.47
CA ARG A 187 -15.48 -19.74 3.11
C ARG A 187 -14.24 -20.49 3.59
N GLY A 188 -13.10 -20.23 2.97
CA GLY A 188 -11.80 -20.79 3.39
C GLY A 188 -10.98 -19.87 4.29
N GLY A 189 -11.55 -18.77 4.83
CA GLY A 189 -10.84 -17.86 5.73
C GLY A 189 -9.81 -16.96 5.07
N VAL A 190 -9.88 -16.82 3.75
CA VAL A 190 -8.97 -15.97 2.95
C VAL A 190 -9.80 -15.13 1.97
N ALA A 191 -9.33 -13.93 1.66
CA ALA A 191 -9.95 -13.12 0.62
C ALA A 191 -8.89 -12.49 -0.31
N PHE A 192 -9.35 -11.89 -1.41
CA PHE A 192 -8.53 -11.02 -2.22
C PHE A 192 -9.10 -9.61 -2.26
N HIS A 193 -8.22 -8.61 -2.43
CA HIS A 193 -8.61 -7.20 -2.47
C HIS A 193 -7.89 -6.46 -3.61
N HIS A 194 -8.66 -5.84 -4.49
CA HIS A 194 -8.15 -5.02 -5.58
C HIS A 194 -9.22 -4.04 -6.10
N ALA A 195 -8.82 -3.04 -6.88
CA ALA A 195 -9.71 -1.99 -7.40
C ALA A 195 -10.87 -2.50 -8.30
N GLY A 196 -10.82 -3.76 -8.78
CA GLY A 196 -11.90 -4.37 -9.56
C GLY A 196 -13.09 -4.85 -8.73
N LEU A 197 -13.00 -4.85 -7.40
CA LEU A 197 -14.10 -5.18 -6.51
C LEU A 197 -15.03 -3.99 -6.32
N THR A 198 -16.32 -4.24 -6.12
CA THR A 198 -17.28 -3.20 -5.75
C THR A 198 -16.96 -2.63 -4.37
N HIS A 199 -17.41 -1.42 -4.10
CA HIS A 199 -17.22 -0.78 -2.79
C HIS A 199 -17.75 -1.66 -1.65
N ARG A 200 -18.91 -2.25 -1.83
CA ARG A 200 -19.53 -3.15 -0.85
C ARG A 200 -18.72 -4.42 -0.58
N GLN A 201 -18.22 -5.07 -1.65
CA GLN A 201 -17.36 -6.24 -1.49
C GLN A 201 -16.10 -5.88 -0.69
N ARG A 202 -15.48 -4.74 -1.00
CA ARG A 202 -14.32 -4.25 -0.25
C ARG A 202 -14.64 -4.02 1.22
N GLN A 203 -15.72 -3.31 1.53
CA GLN A 203 -16.15 -3.07 2.93
C GLN A 203 -16.39 -4.39 3.71
N SER A 204 -17.05 -5.37 3.10
CA SER A 204 -17.30 -6.66 3.75
C SER A 204 -16.00 -7.42 4.05
N ILE A 205 -15.05 -7.43 3.11
CA ILE A 205 -13.72 -8.04 3.31
C ILE A 205 -12.96 -7.32 4.42
N GLU A 206 -12.95 -5.99 4.38
CA GLU A 206 -12.26 -5.16 5.36
C GLU A 206 -12.80 -5.36 6.77
N SER A 207 -14.13 -5.43 6.88
CA SER A 207 -14.81 -5.73 8.16
C SER A 207 -14.46 -7.13 8.68
N ALA A 208 -14.56 -8.16 7.83
CA ALA A 208 -14.26 -9.53 8.20
C ALA A 208 -12.76 -9.71 8.57
N PHE A 209 -11.86 -9.01 7.90
CA PHE A 209 -10.44 -9.02 8.24
C PHE A 209 -10.16 -8.32 9.58
N LYS A 210 -10.76 -7.15 9.83
CA LYS A 210 -10.65 -6.43 11.11
C LYS A 210 -11.20 -7.24 12.30
N GLN A 211 -12.25 -8.02 12.07
CA GLN A 211 -12.84 -8.92 13.08
C GLN A 211 -12.00 -10.19 13.30
N GLY A 212 -10.92 -10.39 12.55
CA GLY A 212 -10.08 -11.56 12.65
C GLY A 212 -10.66 -12.83 12.01
N LEU A 213 -11.80 -12.74 11.31
CA LEU A 213 -12.42 -13.88 10.62
C LEU A 213 -11.56 -14.39 9.45
N LEU A 214 -11.01 -13.46 8.68
CA LEU A 214 -10.07 -13.76 7.60
C LEU A 214 -8.65 -13.80 8.14
N LEU A 215 -7.91 -14.87 7.90
CA LEU A 215 -6.51 -15.04 8.34
C LEU A 215 -5.50 -14.49 7.34
N ALA A 216 -5.86 -14.48 6.06
CA ALA A 216 -5.01 -13.95 5.01
C ALA A 216 -5.81 -13.10 4.02
N LEU A 217 -5.18 -12.04 3.53
CA LEU A 217 -5.74 -11.18 2.50
C LEU A 217 -4.70 -10.97 1.40
N CYS A 218 -5.01 -11.43 0.18
CA CYS A 218 -4.17 -11.23 -1.00
C CYS A 218 -4.56 -9.94 -1.71
N ALA A 219 -3.66 -8.98 -1.80
CA ALA A 219 -3.97 -7.65 -2.31
C ALA A 219 -3.00 -7.17 -3.39
N THR A 220 -3.49 -6.27 -4.24
CA THR A 220 -2.61 -5.45 -5.09
C THR A 220 -2.12 -4.23 -4.31
N PRO A 221 -1.03 -3.57 -4.72
CA PRO A 221 -0.47 -2.40 -4.02
C PRO A 221 -1.47 -1.28 -3.75
N THR A 222 -2.53 -1.17 -4.55
CA THR A 222 -3.61 -0.18 -4.36
C THR A 222 -4.32 -0.27 -3.01
N LEU A 223 -4.25 -1.41 -2.30
CA LEU A 223 -4.74 -1.53 -0.92
C LEU A 223 -3.89 -0.69 0.05
N ALA A 224 -2.58 -0.64 -0.17
CA ALA A 224 -1.66 0.04 0.73
C ALA A 224 -1.93 1.55 0.82
N ALA A 225 -2.38 2.16 -0.28
CA ALA A 225 -2.62 3.61 -0.39
C ALA A 225 -4.03 4.08 0.00
N GLY A 226 -4.98 3.23 0.34
CA GLY A 226 -6.36 3.71 0.48
C GLY A 226 -7.16 3.12 1.63
N VAL A 227 -6.61 2.15 2.37
CA VAL A 227 -7.36 1.44 3.41
C VAL A 227 -6.49 1.18 4.62
N ASN A 228 -7.01 1.48 5.81
CA ASN A 228 -6.32 1.16 7.05
C ASN A 228 -6.65 -0.27 7.50
N LEU A 229 -5.86 -1.22 6.99
CA LEU A 229 -5.92 -2.65 7.34
C LEU A 229 -4.52 -3.11 7.76
N PRO A 230 -4.17 -2.95 9.03
CA PRO A 230 -2.92 -3.52 9.53
C PRO A 230 -3.06 -5.03 9.76
N ALA A 231 -1.98 -5.75 9.58
CA ALA A 231 -1.87 -7.17 9.90
C ALA A 231 -0.60 -7.40 10.73
N ARG A 232 -0.55 -8.47 11.53
CA ARG A 232 0.69 -8.82 12.22
C ARG A 232 1.87 -8.90 11.24
N ARG A 233 1.65 -9.59 10.11
CA ARG A 233 2.68 -9.81 9.10
C ARG A 233 2.23 -9.32 7.73
N VAL A 234 3.17 -8.75 7.00
CA VAL A 234 3.03 -8.41 5.59
C VAL A 234 4.06 -9.19 4.80
N LEU A 235 3.63 -9.80 3.72
CA LEU A 235 4.49 -10.42 2.71
C LEU A 235 4.36 -9.66 1.39
N VAL A 236 5.42 -9.02 0.93
CA VAL A 236 5.52 -8.55 -0.45
C VAL A 236 6.05 -9.70 -1.30
N ARG A 237 5.14 -10.40 -2.00
CA ARG A 237 5.47 -11.57 -2.82
C ARG A 237 6.11 -11.20 -4.15
N ASP A 238 5.64 -10.13 -4.76
CA ASP A 238 6.08 -9.69 -6.08
C ASP A 238 6.59 -8.24 -5.99
N ILE A 239 7.91 -8.06 -6.18
CA ILE A 239 8.60 -6.76 -6.17
C ILE A 239 8.83 -6.20 -7.57
N LYS A 240 8.29 -6.87 -8.58
CA LYS A 240 8.35 -6.44 -9.99
C LYS A 240 6.95 -6.42 -10.57
N ARG A 241 6.68 -5.47 -11.46
CA ARG A 241 5.48 -5.44 -12.28
C ARG A 241 5.84 -5.34 -13.76
N TRP A 242 4.93 -5.82 -14.57
CA TRP A 242 5.04 -5.69 -16.02
C TRP A 242 4.48 -4.32 -16.42
N ASP A 243 5.31 -3.50 -17.02
CA ASP A 243 4.97 -2.15 -17.44
C ASP A 243 5.66 -1.86 -18.78
N ASP A 244 4.91 -1.34 -19.77
CA ASP A 244 5.39 -1.04 -21.12
C ASP A 244 6.20 -2.17 -21.78
N GLY A 245 5.75 -3.42 -21.65
CA GLY A 245 6.41 -4.57 -22.25
C GLY A 245 7.68 -5.04 -21.53
N MET A 246 8.01 -4.48 -20.37
CA MET A 246 9.16 -4.84 -19.58
C MET A 246 8.82 -5.12 -18.11
N SER A 247 9.59 -6.02 -17.49
CA SER A 247 9.50 -6.27 -16.05
C SER A 247 10.34 -5.23 -15.30
N ARG A 248 9.67 -4.32 -14.57
CA ARG A 248 10.33 -3.26 -13.80
C ARG A 248 10.19 -3.50 -12.30
N PRO A 249 11.23 -3.20 -11.49
CA PRO A 249 11.12 -3.20 -10.04
C PRO A 249 10.05 -2.20 -9.59
N LEU A 250 9.34 -2.52 -8.50
CA LEU A 250 8.44 -1.55 -7.86
C LEU A 250 9.23 -0.39 -7.27
N PRO A 251 8.66 0.82 -7.21
CA PRO A 251 9.25 1.94 -6.46
C PRO A 251 9.46 1.58 -4.98
N VAL A 252 10.52 2.12 -4.39
CA VAL A 252 10.82 1.93 -2.96
C VAL A 252 9.68 2.44 -2.10
N MET A 253 9.16 3.62 -2.41
CA MET A 253 8.02 4.22 -1.72
C MET A 253 6.79 3.26 -1.71
N GLU A 254 6.47 2.64 -2.85
CA GLU A 254 5.32 1.73 -2.97
C GLU A 254 5.52 0.47 -2.10
N VAL A 255 6.74 -0.07 -2.08
CA VAL A 255 7.09 -1.21 -1.22
C VAL A 255 7.03 -0.83 0.26
N HIS A 256 7.52 0.35 0.64
CA HIS A 256 7.42 0.86 2.01
C HIS A 256 5.96 1.05 2.47
N GLN A 257 5.07 1.54 1.61
CA GLN A 257 3.65 1.64 1.92
C GLN A 257 3.01 0.27 2.19
N MET A 258 3.40 -0.76 1.42
CA MET A 258 2.95 -2.13 1.66
C MET A 258 3.51 -2.68 2.96
N LEU A 259 4.82 -2.63 3.17
CA LEU A 259 5.49 -3.12 4.37
C LEU A 259 5.04 -2.38 5.63
N GLY A 260 4.73 -1.09 5.50
CA GLY A 260 4.19 -0.25 6.57
C GLY A 260 2.83 -0.68 7.12
N ARG A 261 2.15 -1.63 6.47
CA ARG A 261 0.91 -2.24 6.99
C ARG A 261 1.17 -3.35 8.00
N ALA A 262 2.42 -3.72 8.24
CA ALA A 262 2.78 -4.69 9.27
C ALA A 262 2.67 -4.08 10.67
N GLY A 263 2.21 -4.89 11.63
CA GLY A 263 2.01 -4.51 13.02
C GLY A 263 0.64 -3.89 13.30
N ARG A 264 -0.14 -4.55 14.17
CA ARG A 264 -1.42 -4.05 14.66
C ARG A 264 -1.22 -3.33 15.98
N PRO A 265 -1.49 -2.01 16.06
CA PRO A 265 -1.38 -1.28 17.33
C PRO A 265 -2.19 -1.98 18.43
N ARG A 266 -1.63 -2.09 19.63
CA ARG A 266 -2.18 -2.74 20.82
C ARG A 266 -2.25 -4.28 20.80
N TYR A 267 -1.96 -4.94 19.67
CA TYR A 267 -2.02 -6.39 19.55
C TYR A 267 -0.65 -7.03 19.32
N ASP A 268 0.18 -6.39 18.50
CA ASP A 268 1.46 -6.93 18.11
C ASP A 268 2.60 -6.08 18.71
N PRO A 269 3.58 -6.70 19.39
CA PRO A 269 4.73 -5.98 19.91
C PRO A 269 5.63 -5.47 18.78
N VAL A 270 5.75 -6.26 17.70
CA VAL A 270 6.52 -5.95 16.49
C VAL A 270 5.72 -6.36 15.27
N GLY A 271 5.70 -5.51 14.25
CA GLY A 271 5.17 -5.83 12.93
C GLY A 271 6.23 -6.50 12.08
N GLU A 272 5.89 -7.57 11.41
CA GLU A 272 6.80 -8.37 10.59
C GLU A 272 6.60 -8.03 9.10
N ALA A 273 7.58 -7.36 8.51
CA ALA A 273 7.56 -6.80 7.16
C ALA A 273 8.51 -7.59 6.23
N TRP A 274 7.98 -8.56 5.49
CA TRP A 274 8.78 -9.53 4.74
C TRP A 274 8.67 -9.35 3.24
N VAL A 275 9.81 -9.57 2.55
CA VAL A 275 9.88 -9.59 1.08
C VAL A 275 10.32 -10.99 0.63
N LEU A 276 9.57 -11.57 -0.32
CA LEU A 276 9.90 -12.84 -0.93
C LEU A 276 10.93 -12.65 -2.04
N CYS A 277 12.11 -13.23 -1.85
CA CYS A 277 13.18 -13.30 -2.84
C CYS A 277 13.06 -14.59 -3.65
N LYS A 278 13.02 -14.46 -4.97
CA LYS A 278 12.86 -15.59 -5.90
C LYS A 278 14.10 -15.68 -6.79
N GLY A 279 14.54 -16.89 -7.09
CA GLY A 279 15.64 -17.14 -8.03
C GLY A 279 16.63 -18.19 -7.51
N THR A 280 17.48 -18.65 -8.39
CA THR A 280 18.54 -19.63 -8.06
C THR A 280 19.66 -19.04 -7.21
N ASP A 281 19.90 -17.73 -7.34
CA ASP A 281 20.92 -16.99 -6.59
C ASP A 281 20.30 -16.18 -5.44
N GLY A 282 19.38 -16.82 -4.71
CA GLY A 282 18.47 -16.18 -3.77
C GLY A 282 19.14 -15.31 -2.70
N TRP A 283 20.35 -15.63 -2.25
CA TRP A 283 21.09 -14.81 -1.29
C TRP A 283 21.52 -13.47 -1.91
N GLN A 284 22.07 -13.47 -3.12
CA GLN A 284 22.41 -12.24 -3.83
C GLN A 284 21.16 -11.39 -4.07
N VAL A 285 20.05 -12.00 -4.47
CA VAL A 285 18.76 -11.32 -4.62
C VAL A 285 18.26 -10.77 -3.28
N ALA A 286 18.46 -11.47 -2.16
CA ALA A 286 18.09 -11.02 -0.83
C ALA A 286 18.88 -9.80 -0.38
N ASP A 287 20.17 -9.75 -0.69
CA ASP A 287 21.02 -8.60 -0.39
C ASP A 287 20.65 -7.39 -1.25
N GLU A 288 20.48 -7.57 -2.56
CA GLU A 288 20.00 -6.53 -3.47
C GLU A 288 18.62 -5.97 -3.05
N VAL A 289 17.70 -6.83 -2.61
CA VAL A 289 16.39 -6.44 -2.07
C VAL A 289 16.54 -5.62 -0.81
N SER A 290 17.43 -6.04 0.10
CA SER A 290 17.68 -5.33 1.35
C SER A 290 18.30 -3.96 1.10
N GLU A 291 19.33 -3.89 0.28
CA GLU A 291 19.99 -2.62 -0.09
C GLU A 291 18.99 -1.66 -0.73
N ARG A 292 18.17 -2.14 -1.66
CA ARG A 292 17.21 -1.30 -2.36
C ARG A 292 16.03 -0.86 -1.49
N TYR A 293 15.35 -1.83 -0.83
CA TYR A 293 14.05 -1.57 -0.21
C TYR A 293 14.10 -1.35 1.29
N PHE A 294 15.16 -1.76 1.99
CA PHE A 294 15.26 -1.56 3.45
C PHE A 294 16.24 -0.45 3.82
N PHE A 295 17.28 -0.26 3.02
CA PHE A 295 18.34 0.71 3.30
C PHE A 295 18.44 1.80 2.21
N GLY A 296 17.90 1.57 1.03
CA GLY A 296 17.97 2.50 -0.09
C GLY A 296 17.15 3.77 0.13
N PRO A 297 17.46 4.84 -0.60
CA PRO A 297 16.70 6.08 -0.54
C PRO A 297 15.31 5.90 -1.15
N ILE A 298 14.36 6.65 -0.62
CA ILE A 298 13.02 6.76 -1.19
C ILE A 298 13.08 7.75 -2.35
N GLU A 299 12.32 7.49 -3.40
CA GLU A 299 12.28 8.31 -4.60
C GLU A 299 11.77 9.73 -4.31
N ASP A 300 12.30 10.67 -5.07
CA ASP A 300 11.80 12.03 -5.13
C ASP A 300 10.46 12.08 -5.86
N ILE A 301 9.57 12.95 -5.40
CA ILE A 301 8.37 13.30 -6.13
C ILE A 301 8.72 14.24 -7.26
N SER A 302 8.29 13.90 -8.47
CA SER A 302 8.39 14.78 -9.64
C SER A 302 7.00 15.09 -10.19
N SER A 303 6.83 16.31 -10.69
CA SER A 303 5.60 16.69 -11.39
C SER A 303 5.38 15.79 -12.62
N LYS A 304 4.17 15.29 -12.78
CA LYS A 304 3.72 14.56 -13.97
C LYS A 304 2.96 15.44 -14.95
N LEU A 305 2.87 16.73 -14.66
CA LEU A 305 2.20 17.72 -15.51
C LEU A 305 2.99 17.96 -16.81
N SER A 306 4.32 17.72 -16.83
CA SER A 306 5.16 17.83 -18.02
C SER A 306 4.80 16.83 -19.14
N ALA A 307 4.08 15.74 -18.81
CA ALA A 307 3.61 14.80 -19.81
C ALA A 307 2.57 15.49 -20.74
N GLU A 308 2.83 15.46 -22.04
CA GLU A 308 2.05 16.20 -23.04
C GLU A 308 0.52 15.97 -22.94
N PRO A 309 0.01 14.74 -22.78
CA PRO A 309 -1.42 14.53 -22.63
C PRO A 309 -2.03 15.23 -21.39
N ALA A 310 -1.32 15.20 -20.27
CA ALA A 310 -1.77 15.85 -19.02
C ALA A 310 -1.75 17.37 -19.15
N MET A 311 -0.66 17.93 -19.66
CA MET A 311 -0.52 19.37 -19.90
C MET A 311 -1.62 19.88 -20.82
N ARG A 312 -1.87 19.21 -21.94
CA ARG A 312 -2.90 19.60 -22.92
C ARG A 312 -4.30 19.58 -22.30
N MET A 313 -4.63 18.55 -21.55
CA MET A 313 -5.94 18.43 -20.89
C MET A 313 -6.17 19.57 -19.89
N HIS A 314 -5.18 19.87 -19.06
CA HIS A 314 -5.29 20.93 -18.05
C HIS A 314 -5.26 22.32 -18.66
N LEU A 315 -4.48 22.54 -19.72
CA LEU A 315 -4.47 23.79 -20.48
C LEU A 315 -5.86 24.07 -21.08
N LEU A 316 -6.47 23.10 -21.76
CA LEU A 316 -7.82 23.22 -22.30
C LEU A 316 -8.84 23.52 -21.19
N SER A 317 -8.74 22.87 -20.05
CA SER A 317 -9.62 23.14 -18.90
C SER A 317 -9.47 24.58 -18.38
N CYS A 318 -8.24 25.08 -18.30
CA CYS A 318 -7.98 26.46 -17.88
C CYS A 318 -8.55 27.48 -18.88
N VAL A 319 -8.38 27.26 -20.18
CA VAL A 319 -8.95 28.09 -21.23
C VAL A 319 -10.49 28.10 -21.16
N ALA A 320 -11.11 26.92 -21.07
CA ALA A 320 -12.56 26.75 -21.00
C ALA A 320 -13.20 27.42 -19.77
N THR A 321 -12.44 27.51 -18.67
CA THR A 321 -12.91 28.15 -17.42
C THR A 321 -12.51 29.61 -17.29
N GLY A 322 -11.88 30.20 -18.31
CA GLY A 322 -11.45 31.61 -18.34
C GLY A 322 -10.20 31.89 -17.49
N GLY A 323 -9.57 30.86 -16.91
CA GLY A 323 -8.45 31.02 -15.98
C GLY A 323 -7.16 31.55 -16.60
N LEU A 324 -6.98 31.45 -17.92
CA LEU A 324 -5.78 31.96 -18.63
C LEU A 324 -5.90 33.38 -19.16
N LEU A 325 -7.08 34.01 -19.06
CA LEU A 325 -7.31 35.33 -19.61
C LEU A 325 -6.84 36.46 -18.71
N HIS A 326 -6.49 36.19 -17.46
CA HIS A 326 -5.91 37.17 -16.54
C HIS A 326 -4.39 36.89 -16.38
N ARG A 327 -3.57 37.63 -17.11
CA ARG A 327 -2.19 37.89 -16.71
C ARG A 327 -2.25 38.85 -15.51
N ASP A 328 -2.23 38.30 -14.34
CA ASP A 328 -1.92 39.10 -13.17
C ASP A 328 -0.47 39.53 -13.22
N SER A 329 -0.17 40.69 -12.62
CA SER A 329 1.16 41.30 -12.52
C SER A 329 2.22 40.39 -11.86
N ASN A 330 1.88 39.20 -11.45
CA ASN A 330 2.72 38.24 -10.69
C ASN A 330 3.06 36.93 -11.43
N GLY A 331 2.88 36.85 -12.75
CA GLY A 331 3.29 35.68 -13.50
C GLY A 331 2.14 34.84 -14.08
N SER A 332 2.48 33.81 -14.84
CA SER A 332 1.54 32.88 -15.44
C SER A 332 0.98 31.92 -14.37
N TYR A 333 -0.27 31.47 -14.53
CA TYR A 333 -0.88 30.45 -13.69
C TYR A 333 -0.03 29.17 -13.54
N PHE A 334 0.68 28.79 -14.62
CA PHE A 334 1.57 27.64 -14.61
C PHE A 334 2.88 27.88 -13.85
N ASP A 335 3.29 29.13 -13.62
CA ASP A 335 4.49 29.44 -12.85
C ASP A 335 4.34 29.09 -11.37
N ALA A 336 3.08 28.94 -10.90
CA ALA A 336 2.78 28.53 -9.55
C ALA A 336 2.64 26.99 -9.39
N THR A 337 2.80 26.23 -10.46
CA THR A 337 2.78 24.76 -10.39
C THR A 337 4.11 24.20 -9.88
N PHE A 338 4.09 22.97 -9.36
CA PHE A 338 5.31 22.28 -8.91
C PHE A 338 6.29 22.06 -10.06
N LEU A 339 5.79 21.98 -11.30
CA LEU A 339 6.62 21.82 -12.50
C LEU A 339 7.69 22.92 -12.65
N THR A 340 7.43 24.13 -12.17
CA THR A 340 8.39 25.26 -12.30
C THR A 340 9.51 25.24 -11.27
N LEU A 341 9.42 24.37 -10.24
CA LEU A 341 10.43 24.21 -9.19
C LEU A 341 11.42 23.07 -9.49
N ILE A 342 11.12 22.21 -10.43
CA ILE A 342 11.92 21.08 -10.91
C ILE A 342 12.28 21.35 -12.35
#